data_43e34fa9a4b5a23419ecf5617fec6af0
#
_entry.id   43e34fa9a4b5a23419ecf5617fec6af0
#
_cell.length_a   1.000
_cell.length_b   1.000
_cell.length_c   1.000
_cell.angle_alpha   90.00
_cell.angle_beta   90.00
_cell.angle_gamma   90.00
#
_symmetry.space_group_name_H-M   'P 1'
#
loop_
_entity.id
_entity.type
_entity.pdbx_description
1 polymer ?
#
loop_
_entity_poly.entity_id
_entity_poly.type
_entity_poly.pdbx_seq_one_letter_code
_entity_poly.pdbx_strand_id
1 'polypeptide(L)'
;MYKFKLTNFLIIFIVIVLCFFIVLDDFLGTNLQKLKLESNQYSEIVAKRQISKESLIDKLYFNNHDLLYDKQDNMWYYSIVKGEKDSLNPKVKFKGRDKDLKISFLLPQEINNDFIRTNKDIIVFSYTKDKYFASKVKITTLPVINITHNYPNKIEKTTTVDCQMNLFDNYKGAKQRNISSKCEIHARGDYTSTLAKTSFKLSLKTYSVGEHKRNNHISLLGMRKDDDWILYSPYVESEKVRNVFAMNLWNESCAQNNDFNIKLGNEYKFVELFLNGTYYGLYALTSPIDEKQARLKKDINGNFNEFMFKKVWWDKSEFNISNIPSVMLGYKLISKNNKELDIPEPKDYREIMDQEYRYFQYNKGAWEIINLYYKNLLNTKDKDLVYKIADIKNSVDIFLFINFLQCTDSIDAFNYKPHSIKHFFFTFKKYKNIYKALYNPWDLEAILGASVMIDNNFPRNGQYQYLNRPNKNFIMKISPVGHLLELNDNKIKMLIKNRYRVLRKSYWSKSHLLKLIKGYEKDIYLSGAYIREQNRWPQGTYQESNKKLKRFRNYVLKRLYYMDLYVKQL
;
A
#
# COMPACT_ATOMS: atom_id res chain seq x y z
N MET A 1 -47.45 -23.94 55.85
CA MET A 1 -46.44 -24.68 55.06
C MET A 1 -46.25 -24.16 53.62
N TYR A 2 -47.28 -23.70 52.93
CA TYR A 2 -47.20 -23.16 51.55
C TYR A 2 -46.49 -21.80 51.41
N LYS A 3 -46.63 -20.88 52.33
CA LYS A 3 -45.97 -19.55 52.28
C LYS A 3 -44.44 -19.64 52.39
N PHE A 4 -43.92 -20.59 53.13
CA PHE A 4 -42.47 -20.76 53.32
C PHE A 4 -41.77 -21.34 52.06
N LYS A 5 -42.48 -22.15 51.27
CA LYS A 5 -41.98 -22.68 49.98
C LYS A 5 -41.93 -21.63 48.87
N LEU A 6 -42.92 -20.73 48.83
CA LEU A 6 -42.97 -19.67 47.81
C LEU A 6 -41.88 -18.61 47.99
N THR A 7 -41.57 -18.25 49.26
CA THR A 7 -40.50 -17.27 49.59
C THR A 7 -39.12 -17.82 49.24
N ASN A 8 -38.87 -19.09 49.52
CA ASN A 8 -37.60 -19.74 49.16
C ASN A 8 -37.44 -19.90 47.65
N PHE A 9 -38.52 -20.19 46.93
CA PHE A 9 -38.50 -20.23 45.47
C PHE A 9 -38.21 -18.87 44.84
N LEU A 10 -38.82 -17.80 45.40
CA LEU A 10 -38.57 -16.42 44.95
C LEU A 10 -37.12 -15.99 45.21
N ILE A 11 -36.57 -16.33 46.38
CA ILE A 11 -35.17 -16.02 46.72
C ILE A 11 -34.20 -16.77 45.77
N ILE A 12 -34.43 -18.06 45.54
CA ILE A 12 -33.61 -18.86 44.62
C ILE A 12 -33.70 -18.29 43.19
N PHE A 13 -34.89 -17.90 42.71
CA PHE A 13 -35.08 -17.29 41.39
C PHE A 13 -34.37 -15.95 41.29
N ILE A 14 -34.44 -15.09 42.31
CA ILE A 14 -33.71 -13.81 42.37
C ILE A 14 -32.20 -14.04 42.35
N VAL A 15 -31.70 -15.04 43.09
CA VAL A 15 -30.27 -15.39 43.09
C VAL A 15 -29.82 -15.90 41.73
N ILE A 16 -30.63 -16.77 41.07
CA ILE A 16 -30.34 -17.28 39.73
C ILE A 16 -30.34 -16.12 38.71
N VAL A 17 -31.31 -15.21 38.78
CA VAL A 17 -31.40 -14.02 37.93
C VAL A 17 -30.21 -13.10 38.17
N LEU A 18 -29.83 -12.87 39.42
CA LEU A 18 -28.66 -12.06 39.77
C LEU A 18 -27.35 -12.72 39.30
N CYS A 19 -27.20 -14.04 39.48
CA CYS A 19 -26.06 -14.78 38.95
C CYS A 19 -26.03 -14.75 37.43
N PHE A 20 -27.19 -14.87 36.76
CA PHE A 20 -27.30 -14.75 35.31
C PHE A 20 -26.91 -13.35 34.83
N PHE A 21 -27.32 -12.28 35.50
CA PHE A 21 -26.91 -10.91 35.19
C PHE A 21 -25.44 -10.68 35.46
N ILE A 22 -24.85 -11.23 36.53
CA ILE A 22 -23.41 -11.16 36.80
C ILE A 22 -22.61 -11.89 35.71
N VAL A 23 -23.03 -13.09 35.33
CA VAL A 23 -22.42 -13.85 34.24
C VAL A 23 -22.60 -13.18 32.91
N LEU A 24 -23.74 -12.49 32.67
CA LEU A 24 -24.00 -11.73 31.47
C LEU A 24 -23.09 -10.46 31.41
N ASP A 25 -22.89 -9.77 32.52
CA ASP A 25 -22.02 -8.60 32.59
C ASP A 25 -20.55 -8.98 32.36
N ASP A 26 -20.08 -10.10 32.91
CA ASP A 26 -18.76 -10.66 32.61
C ASP A 26 -18.65 -11.10 31.13
N PHE A 27 -19.73 -11.63 30.55
CA PHE A 27 -19.77 -11.99 29.14
C PHE A 27 -19.85 -10.78 28.21
N LEU A 28 -20.55 -9.71 28.59
CA LEU A 28 -20.78 -8.52 27.76
C LEU A 28 -19.66 -7.47 27.91
N GLY A 29 -18.88 -7.52 28.97
CA GLY A 29 -17.84 -6.55 29.31
C GLY A 29 -18.40 -5.25 29.92
N THR A 30 -17.54 -4.51 30.59
CA THR A 30 -17.87 -3.27 31.30
C THR A 30 -17.64 -2.05 30.40
N ASN A 31 -18.57 -1.09 30.40
CA ASN A 31 -18.39 0.15 29.65
C ASN A 31 -17.14 0.93 30.13
N LEU A 32 -16.33 1.45 29.20
CA LEU A 32 -15.09 2.15 29.49
C LEU A 32 -15.27 3.30 30.51
N GLN A 33 -16.37 4.06 30.43
CA GLN A 33 -16.64 5.17 31.36
C GLN A 33 -16.88 4.68 32.80
N LYS A 34 -17.40 3.49 33.01
CA LYS A 34 -17.55 2.90 34.35
C LYS A 34 -16.22 2.50 34.99
N LEU A 35 -15.19 2.35 34.18
CA LEU A 35 -13.81 2.03 34.60
C LEU A 35 -12.94 3.28 34.74
N LYS A 36 -13.52 4.46 34.68
CA LYS A 36 -12.82 5.72 34.86
C LYS A 36 -12.19 5.81 36.25
N LEU A 37 -10.93 6.20 36.29
CA LEU A 37 -10.17 6.40 37.54
C LEU A 37 -10.39 7.81 38.05
N GLU A 38 -10.87 7.93 39.29
CA GLU A 38 -10.99 9.20 39.98
C GLU A 38 -9.66 9.55 40.69
N SER A 39 -9.42 10.86 40.93
CA SER A 39 -8.11 11.35 41.42
C SER A 39 -7.70 10.76 42.76
N ASN A 40 -8.67 10.54 43.69
CA ASN A 40 -8.43 9.91 44.97
C ASN A 40 -8.02 8.42 44.83
N GLN A 41 -8.65 7.71 43.92
CA GLN A 41 -8.33 6.30 43.64
C GLN A 41 -6.94 6.14 43.00
N TYR A 42 -6.53 7.08 42.15
CA TYR A 42 -5.17 7.10 41.60
C TYR A 42 -4.12 7.16 42.68
N SER A 43 -4.26 8.13 43.61
CA SER A 43 -3.35 8.30 44.74
C SER A 43 -3.30 7.04 45.62
N GLU A 44 -4.42 6.39 45.84
CA GLU A 44 -4.50 5.15 46.61
C GLU A 44 -3.81 3.96 45.90
N ILE A 45 -3.99 3.82 44.60
CA ILE A 45 -3.32 2.74 43.81
C ILE A 45 -1.81 2.89 43.92
N VAL A 46 -1.29 4.08 43.69
CA VAL A 46 0.15 4.36 43.65
C VAL A 46 0.80 4.26 45.04
N ALA A 47 0.13 4.79 46.08
CA ALA A 47 0.70 4.83 47.44
C ALA A 47 0.74 3.46 48.13
N LYS A 48 -0.20 2.56 47.81
CA LYS A 48 -0.36 1.27 48.51
C LYS A 48 0.23 0.06 47.79
N ARG A 49 0.82 0.25 46.62
CA ARG A 49 1.25 -0.88 45.76
C ARG A 49 2.64 -0.64 45.18
N GLN A 50 3.35 -1.73 44.94
CA GLN A 50 4.64 -1.70 44.25
C GLN A 50 4.43 -1.67 42.71
N ILE A 51 5.31 -0.97 42.00
CA ILE A 51 5.31 -0.96 40.55
C ILE A 51 5.77 -2.32 40.04
N SER A 52 4.96 -2.97 39.19
CA SER A 52 5.34 -4.16 38.47
C SER A 52 6.32 -3.81 37.35
N LYS A 53 7.27 -4.69 37.07
CA LYS A 53 8.20 -4.57 35.92
C LYS A 53 7.54 -4.93 34.59
N GLU A 54 6.46 -5.70 34.62
CA GLU A 54 5.76 -6.20 33.44
C GLU A 54 4.25 -5.95 33.55
N SER A 55 3.57 -5.96 32.39
CA SER A 55 2.12 -5.85 32.34
C SER A 55 1.45 -6.97 33.13
N LEU A 56 0.46 -6.61 33.96
CA LEU A 56 -0.40 -7.56 34.64
C LEU A 56 -1.55 -8.06 33.76
N ILE A 57 -1.78 -7.40 32.62
CA ILE A 57 -2.79 -7.76 31.64
C ILE A 57 -2.11 -8.60 30.54
N ASP A 58 -2.60 -9.80 30.30
CA ASP A 58 -2.18 -10.64 29.17
C ASP A 58 -2.94 -10.29 27.88
N LYS A 59 -4.24 -9.95 28.02
CA LYS A 59 -5.11 -9.54 26.90
C LYS A 59 -6.10 -8.46 27.31
N LEU A 60 -6.27 -7.49 26.45
CA LEU A 60 -7.23 -6.41 26.59
C LEU A 60 -8.14 -6.37 25.36
N TYR A 61 -9.45 -6.27 25.56
CA TYR A 61 -10.44 -6.24 24.51
C TYR A 61 -11.31 -4.99 24.60
N PHE A 62 -11.53 -4.34 23.47
CA PHE A 62 -12.51 -3.29 23.29
C PHE A 62 -13.57 -3.75 22.29
N ASN A 63 -14.86 -3.75 22.67
CA ASN A 63 -15.98 -4.28 21.88
C ASN A 63 -15.72 -5.72 21.35
N ASN A 64 -15.10 -6.57 22.16
CA ASN A 64 -14.66 -7.92 21.82
C ASN A 64 -13.52 -7.98 20.77
N HIS A 65 -12.92 -6.88 20.40
CA HIS A 65 -11.73 -6.84 19.55
C HIS A 65 -10.47 -6.91 20.42
N ASP A 66 -9.61 -7.90 20.15
CA ASP A 66 -8.33 -8.09 20.84
C ASP A 66 -7.39 -6.92 20.46
N LEU A 67 -6.88 -6.20 21.45
CA LEU A 67 -5.94 -5.12 21.27
C LEU A 67 -4.53 -5.67 21.11
N LEU A 68 -3.77 -5.14 20.17
CA LEU A 68 -2.38 -5.51 20.00
C LEU A 68 -1.50 -4.78 21.03
N TYR A 69 -0.70 -5.52 21.77
CA TYR A 69 0.21 -4.97 22.78
C TYR A 69 1.62 -4.83 22.25
N ASP A 70 2.11 -3.60 22.23
CA ASP A 70 3.51 -3.27 22.01
C ASP A 70 4.25 -3.26 23.37
N LYS A 71 5.10 -4.27 23.58
CA LYS A 71 5.87 -4.44 24.82
C LYS A 71 6.96 -3.38 24.97
N GLN A 72 7.51 -2.88 23.86
CA GLN A 72 8.59 -1.89 23.90
C GLN A 72 8.11 -0.56 24.47
N ASP A 73 6.91 -0.12 24.06
CA ASP A 73 6.35 1.17 24.43
C ASP A 73 5.28 1.07 25.53
N ASN A 74 5.00 -0.14 26.04
CA ASN A 74 3.90 -0.43 26.98
C ASN A 74 2.55 0.10 26.47
N MET A 75 2.25 -0.18 25.20
CA MET A 75 1.16 0.43 24.46
C MET A 75 0.21 -0.61 23.88
N TRP A 76 -1.08 -0.49 24.17
CA TRP A 76 -2.16 -1.23 23.54
C TRP A 76 -2.68 -0.46 22.33
N TYR A 77 -2.89 -1.13 21.20
CA TYR A 77 -3.44 -0.50 19.99
C TYR A 77 -4.84 -1.00 19.72
N TYR A 78 -5.78 -0.07 19.72
CA TYR A 78 -7.18 -0.30 19.37
C TYR A 78 -7.47 0.26 17.98
N SER A 79 -7.78 -0.61 17.01
CA SER A 79 -8.24 -0.23 15.68
C SER A 79 -9.77 -0.14 15.68
N ILE A 80 -10.30 1.07 15.53
CA ILE A 80 -11.74 1.33 15.48
C ILE A 80 -12.35 0.71 14.24
N VAL A 81 -13.40 -0.08 14.41
CA VAL A 81 -14.21 -0.61 13.31
C VAL A 81 -15.05 0.50 12.69
N LYS A 82 -14.87 0.75 11.40
CA LYS A 82 -15.57 1.82 10.69
C LYS A 82 -17.10 1.60 10.70
N GLY A 83 -17.83 2.54 11.34
CA GLY A 83 -19.28 2.50 11.43
C GLY A 83 -19.86 1.64 12.55
N GLU A 84 -19.04 1.16 13.48
CA GLU A 84 -19.47 0.54 14.73
C GLU A 84 -19.96 1.61 15.71
N LYS A 85 -21.12 1.35 16.35
CA LYS A 85 -21.62 2.21 17.43
C LYS A 85 -20.72 2.09 18.65
N ASP A 86 -20.66 3.14 19.44
CA ASP A 86 -19.92 3.20 20.71
C ASP A 86 -18.41 2.86 20.60
N SER A 87 -17.82 2.97 19.39
CA SER A 87 -16.41 2.68 19.16
C SER A 87 -15.45 3.57 19.96
N LEU A 88 -15.90 4.76 20.40
CA LEU A 88 -15.15 5.68 21.26
C LEU A 88 -15.48 5.53 22.76
N ASN A 89 -16.49 4.74 23.08
CA ASN A 89 -16.85 4.34 24.45
C ASN A 89 -17.11 2.83 24.50
N PRO A 90 -16.07 2.02 24.23
CA PRO A 90 -16.22 0.58 24.05
C PRO A 90 -16.56 -0.13 25.34
N LYS A 91 -17.12 -1.33 25.23
CA LYS A 91 -17.15 -2.32 26.28
C LYS A 91 -15.78 -2.96 26.43
N VAL A 92 -15.26 -2.99 27.66
CA VAL A 92 -13.91 -3.45 28.00
C VAL A 92 -13.98 -4.82 28.64
N LYS A 93 -13.11 -5.73 28.17
CA LYS A 93 -12.78 -6.99 28.82
C LYS A 93 -11.27 -7.14 28.91
N PHE A 94 -10.81 -7.91 29.87
CA PHE A 94 -9.39 -8.19 30.05
C PHE A 94 -9.16 -9.60 30.58
N LYS A 95 -7.95 -10.10 30.36
CA LYS A 95 -7.43 -11.33 30.98
C LYS A 95 -6.06 -11.03 31.56
N GLY A 96 -5.77 -11.62 32.71
CA GLY A 96 -4.47 -11.53 33.37
C GLY A 96 -4.23 -12.80 34.19
N ARG A 97 -3.05 -12.89 34.78
CA ARG A 97 -2.62 -14.08 35.54
C ARG A 97 -3.22 -14.13 36.94
N ASP A 98 -3.45 -12.97 37.54
CA ASP A 98 -3.93 -12.87 38.91
C ASP A 98 -5.47 -12.82 38.97
N LYS A 99 -6.07 -13.62 39.85
CA LYS A 99 -7.55 -13.70 39.99
C LYS A 99 -8.16 -12.41 40.56
N ASP A 100 -7.42 -11.66 41.34
CA ASP A 100 -7.83 -10.38 41.95
C ASP A 100 -7.46 -9.17 41.09
N LEU A 101 -7.01 -9.38 39.84
CA LEU A 101 -6.64 -8.32 38.91
C LEU A 101 -7.82 -7.39 38.63
N LYS A 102 -7.58 -6.09 38.81
CA LYS A 102 -8.49 -5.01 38.46
C LYS A 102 -7.86 -4.09 37.45
N ILE A 103 -8.71 -3.40 36.67
CA ILE A 103 -8.26 -2.36 35.74
C ILE A 103 -9.07 -1.08 35.94
N SER A 104 -8.42 0.06 35.69
CA SER A 104 -9.07 1.37 35.67
C SER A 104 -8.37 2.26 34.63
N PHE A 105 -9.08 3.24 34.11
CA PHE A 105 -8.59 4.11 33.04
C PHE A 105 -8.56 5.57 33.45
N LEU A 106 -7.43 6.23 33.26
CA LEU A 106 -7.36 7.69 33.32
C LEU A 106 -7.86 8.23 31.98
N LEU A 107 -9.12 8.61 31.96
CA LEU A 107 -9.79 9.08 30.75
C LEU A 107 -9.64 10.60 30.60
N PRO A 108 -9.43 11.10 29.36
CA PRO A 108 -9.58 12.52 29.07
C PRO A 108 -11.06 12.95 29.26
N GLN A 109 -11.31 14.25 29.26
CA GLN A 109 -12.69 14.77 29.33
C GLN A 109 -13.56 14.20 28.20
N GLU A 110 -12.97 14.07 27.00
CA GLU A 110 -13.65 13.54 25.84
C GLU A 110 -12.69 12.74 24.94
N ILE A 111 -13.13 11.55 24.51
CA ILE A 111 -12.47 10.76 23.47
C ILE A 111 -13.21 11.04 22.17
N ASN A 112 -12.66 11.94 21.36
CA ASN A 112 -13.25 12.35 20.09
C ASN A 112 -12.22 12.27 18.93
N ASN A 113 -12.63 12.72 17.75
CA ASN A 113 -11.75 12.72 16.58
C ASN A 113 -10.49 13.57 16.77
N ASP A 114 -10.56 14.65 17.58
CA ASP A 114 -9.40 15.50 17.88
C ASP A 114 -8.39 14.78 18.77
N PHE A 115 -8.88 14.04 19.76
CA PHE A 115 -8.06 13.17 20.61
C PHE A 115 -7.26 12.16 19.77
N ILE A 116 -7.92 11.50 18.81
CA ILE A 116 -7.26 10.54 17.89
C ILE A 116 -6.24 11.26 17.00
N ARG A 117 -6.65 12.36 16.36
CA ARG A 117 -5.83 13.15 15.45
C ARG A 117 -4.55 13.68 16.11
N THR A 118 -4.62 14.08 17.35
CA THR A 118 -3.47 14.58 18.11
C THR A 118 -2.64 13.48 18.73
N ASN A 119 -2.99 12.22 18.46
CA ASN A 119 -2.25 11.03 18.89
C ASN A 119 -2.09 10.93 20.42
N LYS A 120 -3.10 11.38 21.19
CA LYS A 120 -3.11 11.28 22.65
C LYS A 120 -3.30 9.84 23.12
N ASP A 121 -2.94 9.58 24.35
CA ASP A 121 -3.02 8.27 25.00
C ASP A 121 -4.13 8.23 26.04
N ILE A 122 -4.76 7.07 26.20
CA ILE A 122 -5.54 6.70 27.38
C ILE A 122 -4.61 5.89 28.27
N ILE A 123 -4.48 6.24 29.53
CA ILE A 123 -3.67 5.48 30.47
C ILE A 123 -4.56 4.41 31.11
N VAL A 124 -4.08 3.16 31.15
CA VAL A 124 -4.72 2.05 31.83
C VAL A 124 -3.85 1.58 32.99
N PHE A 125 -4.42 1.56 34.18
CA PHE A 125 -3.84 0.97 35.37
C PHE A 125 -4.40 -0.43 35.55
N SER A 126 -3.51 -1.40 35.62
CA SER A 126 -3.82 -2.75 36.08
C SER A 126 -3.22 -2.97 37.46
N TYR A 127 -3.98 -3.52 38.40
CA TYR A 127 -3.53 -3.64 39.77
C TYR A 127 -4.17 -4.82 40.52
N THR A 128 -3.40 -5.35 41.46
CA THR A 128 -3.81 -6.33 42.47
C THR A 128 -3.77 -5.67 43.87
N LYS A 129 -3.80 -6.45 44.95
CA LYS A 129 -3.58 -5.90 46.31
C LYS A 129 -2.20 -5.26 46.45
N ASP A 130 -1.15 -5.87 45.86
CA ASP A 130 0.25 -5.57 46.18
C ASP A 130 0.99 -4.86 45.05
N LYS A 131 0.52 -5.00 43.80
CA LYS A 131 1.21 -4.54 42.60
C LYS A 131 0.33 -3.68 41.73
N TYR A 132 0.94 -2.77 40.97
CA TYR A 132 0.28 -2.10 39.84
C TYR A 132 1.21 -1.96 38.65
N PHE A 133 0.62 -1.81 37.47
CA PHE A 133 1.31 -1.50 36.23
C PHE A 133 0.50 -0.47 35.43
N ALA A 134 1.19 0.54 34.91
CA ALA A 134 0.58 1.54 34.04
C ALA A 134 1.01 1.29 32.59
N SER A 135 0.04 1.10 31.71
CA SER A 135 0.24 1.05 30.26
C SER A 135 -0.64 2.09 29.58
N LYS A 136 -0.55 2.17 28.27
CA LYS A 136 -1.29 3.17 27.48
C LYS A 136 -2.16 2.47 26.44
N VAL A 137 -3.26 3.10 26.04
CA VAL A 137 -4.06 2.68 24.89
C VAL A 137 -4.00 3.77 23.83
N LYS A 138 -3.61 3.36 22.63
CA LYS A 138 -3.58 4.16 21.42
C LYS A 138 -4.75 3.78 20.51
N ILE A 139 -5.48 4.76 20.03
CA ILE A 139 -6.59 4.54 19.11
C ILE A 139 -6.15 4.87 17.68
N THR A 140 -6.46 3.97 16.75
CA THR A 140 -6.28 4.18 15.31
C THR A 140 -7.55 3.90 14.53
N THR A 141 -7.70 4.51 13.36
CA THR A 141 -8.78 4.23 12.40
C THR A 141 -8.30 3.44 11.18
N LEU A 142 -7.05 2.96 11.20
CA LEU A 142 -6.47 2.12 10.16
C LEU A 142 -6.53 0.63 10.52
N PRO A 143 -6.60 -0.27 9.53
CA PRO A 143 -6.35 -1.68 9.74
C PRO A 143 -4.95 -1.91 10.32
N VAL A 144 -4.79 -2.99 11.08
CA VAL A 144 -3.53 -3.35 11.72
C VAL A 144 -3.04 -4.69 11.19
N ILE A 145 -1.77 -4.76 10.80
CA ILE A 145 -1.07 -6.00 10.44
C ILE A 145 0.04 -6.23 11.46
N ASN A 146 0.05 -7.40 12.07
CA ASN A 146 1.16 -7.88 12.89
C ASN A 146 1.82 -9.08 12.22
N ILE A 147 3.13 -9.00 11.98
CA ILE A 147 3.93 -10.07 11.44
C ILE A 147 4.87 -10.54 12.54
N THR A 148 4.80 -11.84 12.86
CA THR A 148 5.67 -12.45 13.86
C THR A 148 6.62 -13.44 13.20
N HIS A 149 7.89 -13.38 13.58
CA HIS A 149 8.96 -14.26 13.09
C HIS A 149 10.03 -14.46 14.17
N ASN A 150 10.82 -15.52 14.02
CA ASN A 150 11.92 -15.85 14.95
C ASN A 150 13.31 -15.46 14.39
N TYR A 151 13.36 -14.79 13.24
CA TYR A 151 14.63 -14.35 12.65
C TYR A 151 15.24 -13.21 13.49
N PRO A 152 16.49 -13.36 13.96
CA PRO A 152 17.06 -12.42 14.94
C PRO A 152 17.55 -11.10 14.34
N ASN A 153 17.80 -11.07 13.03
CA ASN A 153 18.37 -9.92 12.36
C ASN A 153 17.33 -9.10 11.61
N LYS A 154 17.73 -7.94 11.06
CA LYS A 154 16.92 -7.15 10.14
C LYS A 154 16.56 -8.02 8.91
N ILE A 155 15.30 -7.97 8.49
CA ILE A 155 14.85 -8.65 7.26
C ILE A 155 15.44 -7.93 6.06
N GLU A 156 16.23 -8.64 5.26
CA GLU A 156 16.93 -8.11 4.09
C GLU A 156 16.29 -8.57 2.77
N LYS A 157 16.73 -7.99 1.64
CA LYS A 157 16.24 -8.31 0.30
C LYS A 157 16.61 -9.74 -0.13
N THR A 158 17.77 -10.22 0.30
CA THR A 158 18.34 -11.53 -0.04
C THR A 158 17.88 -12.66 0.87
N THR A 159 17.24 -12.33 1.99
CA THR A 159 16.85 -13.30 3.01
C THR A 159 15.33 -13.41 3.09
N THR A 160 14.79 -14.58 2.76
CA THR A 160 13.38 -14.90 2.96
C THR A 160 13.18 -15.51 4.34
N VAL A 161 12.28 -14.95 5.13
CA VAL A 161 12.01 -15.32 6.51
C VAL A 161 10.62 -15.90 6.64
N ASP A 162 10.48 -17.08 7.24
CA ASP A 162 9.20 -17.67 7.60
C ASP A 162 8.53 -16.86 8.71
N CYS A 163 7.25 -16.57 8.55
CA CYS A 163 6.51 -15.70 9.44
C CYS A 163 5.02 -16.10 9.58
N GLN A 164 4.37 -15.49 10.55
CA GLN A 164 2.92 -15.51 10.73
C GLN A 164 2.38 -14.10 10.56
N MET A 165 1.46 -13.89 9.64
CA MET A 165 0.73 -12.64 9.48
C MET A 165 -0.63 -12.73 10.17
N ASN A 166 -0.96 -11.70 10.96
CA ASN A 166 -2.28 -11.47 11.53
C ASN A 166 -2.76 -10.08 11.11
N LEU A 167 -3.87 -10.01 10.40
CA LEU A 167 -4.49 -8.77 9.94
C LEU A 167 -5.82 -8.56 10.68
N PHE A 168 -5.99 -7.40 11.29
CA PHE A 168 -7.28 -6.90 11.74
C PHE A 168 -7.87 -5.95 10.69
N ASP A 169 -8.92 -6.41 10.00
CA ASP A 169 -9.65 -5.64 8.99
C ASP A 169 -10.75 -4.81 9.67
N ASN A 170 -10.55 -3.51 9.76
CA ASN A 170 -11.49 -2.60 10.42
C ASN A 170 -12.51 -1.96 9.46
N TYR A 171 -12.57 -2.37 8.19
CA TYR A 171 -13.54 -1.85 7.25
C TYR A 171 -14.96 -2.31 7.59
N LYS A 172 -15.94 -1.42 7.37
CA LYS A 172 -17.36 -1.77 7.50
C LYS A 172 -17.71 -2.87 6.50
N GLY A 173 -18.33 -3.96 6.98
CA GLY A 173 -18.74 -5.07 6.13
C GLY A 173 -17.60 -6.03 5.75
N ALA A 174 -16.45 -5.97 6.42
CA ALA A 174 -15.42 -7.00 6.27
C ALA A 174 -16.03 -8.39 6.50
N LYS A 175 -15.85 -9.31 5.54
CA LYS A 175 -16.36 -10.69 5.63
C LYS A 175 -15.71 -11.46 6.79
N GLN A 176 -14.45 -11.20 7.04
CA GLN A 176 -13.66 -11.73 8.13
C GLN A 176 -12.79 -10.61 8.69
N ARG A 177 -12.92 -10.32 10.00
CA ARG A 177 -12.15 -9.26 10.65
C ARG A 177 -10.75 -9.67 11.01
N ASN A 178 -10.59 -10.85 11.56
CA ASN A 178 -9.29 -11.38 11.93
C ASN A 178 -8.86 -12.41 10.88
N ILE A 179 -7.87 -12.03 10.08
CA ILE A 179 -7.30 -12.90 9.04
C ILE A 179 -5.90 -13.31 9.49
N SER A 180 -5.65 -14.61 9.50
CA SER A 180 -4.38 -15.20 9.92
C SER A 180 -3.85 -16.10 8.82
N SER A 181 -2.55 -15.98 8.49
CA SER A 181 -1.88 -16.84 7.52
C SER A 181 -0.42 -16.99 7.85
N LYS A 182 0.13 -18.19 7.67
CA LYS A 182 1.56 -18.36 7.54
C LYS A 182 2.05 -17.60 6.31
N CYS A 183 3.26 -17.13 6.33
CA CYS A 183 3.84 -16.34 5.25
C CYS A 183 5.35 -16.46 5.17
N GLU A 184 5.87 -16.02 4.05
CA GLU A 184 7.28 -15.70 3.86
C GLU A 184 7.40 -14.20 3.65
N ILE A 185 8.42 -13.58 4.25
CA ILE A 185 8.68 -12.14 4.14
C ILE A 185 10.13 -11.89 3.74
N HIS A 186 10.34 -10.91 2.86
CA HIS A 186 11.65 -10.32 2.59
C HIS A 186 11.52 -8.82 2.32
N ALA A 187 12.59 -8.07 2.53
CA ALA A 187 12.63 -6.66 2.16
C ALA A 187 12.65 -6.51 0.63
N ARG A 188 12.04 -5.45 0.12
CA ARG A 188 12.00 -5.15 -1.30
C ARG A 188 12.31 -3.69 -1.59
N GLY A 189 12.53 -3.40 -2.85
CA GLY A 189 12.95 -2.11 -3.38
C GLY A 189 14.38 -2.21 -3.90
N ASP A 190 14.79 -1.20 -4.63
CA ASP A 190 16.16 -1.05 -5.06
C ASP A 190 16.91 -0.14 -4.09
N TYR A 191 17.00 1.13 -4.39
CA TYR A 191 17.55 2.11 -3.45
C TYR A 191 16.80 2.14 -2.11
N THR A 192 15.46 2.06 -2.12
CA THR A 192 14.65 2.10 -0.89
C THR A 192 14.88 0.93 0.06
N SER A 193 15.48 -0.19 -0.40
CA SER A 193 15.86 -1.32 0.46
C SER A 193 17.06 -1.01 1.36
N THR A 194 17.86 0.00 1.03
CA THR A 194 19.03 0.45 1.82
C THR A 194 18.65 1.46 2.92
N LEU A 195 17.42 1.96 2.91
CA LEU A 195 16.95 2.96 3.86
C LEU A 195 16.62 2.33 5.23
N ALA A 196 16.51 3.18 6.25
CA ALA A 196 16.19 2.75 7.62
C ALA A 196 14.84 2.00 7.68
N LYS A 197 13.84 2.47 6.93
CA LYS A 197 12.52 1.84 6.80
C LYS A 197 12.32 1.34 5.38
N THR A 198 12.17 0.03 5.22
CA THR A 198 12.05 -0.64 3.93
C THR A 198 10.61 -1.05 3.64
N SER A 199 10.29 -1.29 2.38
CA SER A 199 9.08 -2.01 1.95
C SER A 199 9.32 -3.52 2.03
N PHE A 200 8.23 -4.30 2.16
CA PHE A 200 8.32 -5.77 2.23
C PHE A 200 7.47 -6.42 1.16
N LYS A 201 7.89 -7.61 0.73
CA LYS A 201 7.04 -8.57 0.03
C LYS A 201 6.64 -9.67 1.00
N LEU A 202 5.35 -10.01 0.98
CA LEU A 202 4.76 -11.15 1.71
C LEU A 202 4.28 -12.17 0.69
N SER A 203 4.58 -13.45 0.92
CA SER A 203 4.01 -14.56 0.19
C SER A 203 3.24 -15.44 1.17
N LEU A 204 1.91 -15.43 1.09
CA LEU A 204 1.05 -16.16 2.00
C LEU A 204 1.09 -17.65 1.70
N LYS A 205 1.15 -18.48 2.74
CA LYS A 205 1.33 -19.93 2.65
C LYS A 205 0.28 -20.68 3.48
N THR A 206 -0.05 -21.89 3.02
CA THR A 206 -0.68 -22.93 3.81
C THR A 206 0.27 -24.12 3.89
N TYR A 207 0.16 -24.89 4.96
CA TYR A 207 0.83 -26.18 5.06
C TYR A 207 -0.23 -27.28 4.91
N SER A 208 0.00 -28.22 4.00
CA SER A 208 -0.77 -29.45 3.94
C SER A 208 -0.13 -30.53 4.83
N VAL A 209 -0.91 -31.53 5.17
CA VAL A 209 -0.41 -32.76 5.81
C VAL A 209 0.73 -33.30 4.92
N GLY A 210 1.96 -33.40 5.46
CA GLY A 210 3.15 -33.79 4.71
C GLY A 210 4.14 -32.67 4.37
N GLU A 211 4.02 -31.48 5.03
CA GLU A 211 5.00 -30.36 5.02
C GLU A 211 5.24 -29.62 3.69
N HIS A 212 4.43 -29.83 2.67
CA HIS A 212 4.57 -29.03 1.45
C HIS A 212 3.91 -27.65 1.59
N LYS A 213 4.72 -26.59 1.50
CA LYS A 213 4.24 -25.19 1.44
C LYS A 213 3.41 -25.01 0.16
N ARG A 214 2.14 -24.61 0.31
CA ARG A 214 1.27 -24.20 -0.80
C ARG A 214 0.93 -22.73 -0.70
N ASN A 215 0.70 -22.09 -1.81
CA ASN A 215 0.28 -20.70 -1.85
C ASN A 215 -1.13 -20.54 -1.28
N ASN A 216 -1.32 -19.55 -0.42
CA ASN A 216 -2.58 -19.24 0.22
C ASN A 216 -3.22 -18.00 -0.40
N HIS A 217 -4.14 -18.18 -1.34
CA HIS A 217 -4.79 -17.09 -2.05
C HIS A 217 -5.94 -16.51 -1.22
N ILE A 218 -5.72 -15.37 -0.59
CA ILE A 218 -6.70 -14.68 0.26
C ILE A 218 -6.96 -13.26 -0.26
N SER A 219 -8.20 -12.78 -0.11
CA SER A 219 -8.51 -11.36 -0.28
C SER A 219 -8.20 -10.62 1.02
N LEU A 220 -7.28 -9.69 1.01
CA LEU A 220 -6.97 -8.82 2.14
C LEU A 220 -7.62 -7.45 1.93
N LEU A 221 -8.30 -6.93 2.96
CA LEU A 221 -8.98 -5.63 2.95
C LEU A 221 -9.95 -5.45 1.76
N GLY A 222 -10.57 -6.54 1.28
CA GLY A 222 -11.49 -6.50 0.14
C GLY A 222 -10.85 -6.32 -1.24
N MET A 223 -9.52 -6.34 -1.34
CA MET A 223 -8.78 -6.30 -2.62
C MET A 223 -8.83 -7.66 -3.33
N ARG A 224 -8.30 -7.74 -4.56
CA ARG A 224 -8.28 -8.99 -5.32
C ARG A 224 -7.65 -10.13 -4.50
N LYS A 225 -8.14 -11.36 -4.72
CA LYS A 225 -7.58 -12.55 -4.08
C LYS A 225 -6.19 -12.85 -4.65
N ASP A 226 -5.19 -12.94 -3.77
CA ASP A 226 -3.79 -13.21 -4.13
C ASP A 226 -3.06 -13.93 -2.99
N ASP A 227 -1.94 -14.57 -3.31
CA ASP A 227 -0.98 -15.12 -2.35
C ASP A 227 0.20 -14.16 -2.11
N ASP A 228 0.51 -13.32 -3.08
CA ASP A 228 1.59 -12.34 -2.98
C ASP A 228 1.06 -10.94 -2.64
N TRP A 229 1.69 -10.29 -1.66
CA TRP A 229 1.33 -8.96 -1.18
C TRP A 229 2.57 -8.09 -1.00
N ILE A 230 2.37 -6.78 -1.09
CA ILE A 230 3.40 -5.77 -0.87
C ILE A 230 2.97 -4.86 0.25
N LEU A 231 3.82 -4.71 1.25
CA LEU A 231 3.76 -3.66 2.25
C LEU A 231 4.67 -2.52 1.77
N TYR A 232 4.06 -1.55 1.09
CA TYR A 232 4.75 -0.38 0.58
C TYR A 232 5.00 0.62 1.71
N SER A 233 6.24 1.06 1.86
CA SER A 233 6.65 2.08 2.83
C SER A 233 6.73 3.46 2.17
N PRO A 234 5.85 4.42 2.50
CA PRO A 234 5.94 5.78 1.96
C PRO A 234 6.99 6.63 2.71
N TYR A 235 8.14 6.04 3.05
CA TYR A 235 9.16 6.63 3.91
C TYR A 235 9.75 7.93 3.36
N VAL A 236 10.03 7.95 2.05
CA VAL A 236 10.65 9.10 1.35
C VAL A 236 9.68 10.22 1.00
N GLU A 237 8.39 9.96 1.08
CA GLU A 237 7.36 10.94 0.75
C GLU A 237 7.04 11.85 1.96
N SER A 238 7.06 13.17 1.81
CA SER A 238 6.73 14.09 2.91
C SER A 238 5.25 14.05 3.31
N GLU A 239 4.35 13.85 2.36
CA GLU A 239 2.91 13.74 2.59
C GLU A 239 2.41 12.30 2.80
N LYS A 240 3.22 11.28 2.51
CA LYS A 240 2.92 9.85 2.62
C LYS A 240 1.79 9.34 1.71
N VAL A 241 1.44 10.04 0.61
CA VAL A 241 0.26 9.73 -0.21
C VAL A 241 0.50 9.63 -1.71
N ARG A 242 1.66 10.09 -2.24
CA ARG A 242 1.84 10.33 -3.68
C ARG A 242 1.67 9.08 -4.50
N ASN A 243 2.46 8.05 -4.21
CA ASN A 243 2.37 6.78 -4.91
C ASN A 243 0.99 6.13 -4.73
N VAL A 244 0.46 6.13 -3.50
CA VAL A 244 -0.87 5.57 -3.21
C VAL A 244 -1.98 6.31 -3.96
N PHE A 245 -1.93 7.65 -3.99
CA PHE A 245 -2.88 8.46 -4.75
C PHE A 245 -2.82 8.13 -6.24
N ALA A 246 -1.63 8.11 -6.83
CA ALA A 246 -1.45 7.86 -8.25
C ALA A 246 -1.92 6.45 -8.64
N MET A 247 -1.48 5.43 -7.91
CA MET A 247 -1.83 4.04 -8.21
C MET A 247 -3.33 3.78 -8.07
N ASN A 248 -3.98 4.33 -7.02
CA ASN A 248 -5.43 4.21 -6.85
C ASN A 248 -6.18 4.99 -7.93
N LEU A 249 -5.74 6.19 -8.31
CA LEU A 249 -6.35 6.96 -9.39
C LEU A 249 -6.23 6.23 -10.74
N TRP A 250 -5.07 5.63 -11.04
CA TRP A 250 -4.91 4.77 -12.20
C TRP A 250 -5.87 3.58 -12.16
N ASN A 251 -5.90 2.86 -11.04
CA ASN A 251 -6.71 1.65 -10.86
C ASN A 251 -8.21 1.89 -11.08
N GLU A 252 -8.74 3.05 -10.69
CA GLU A 252 -10.16 3.38 -10.85
C GLU A 252 -10.49 4.02 -12.20
N SER A 253 -9.56 4.77 -12.83
CA SER A 253 -9.86 5.59 -13.99
C SER A 253 -9.38 5.04 -15.33
N CYS A 254 -8.24 4.33 -15.33
CA CYS A 254 -7.52 3.96 -16.55
C CYS A 254 -7.28 2.46 -16.71
N ALA A 255 -7.14 1.73 -15.60
CA ALA A 255 -6.68 0.35 -15.60
C ALA A 255 -7.51 -0.62 -16.46
N GLN A 256 -8.81 -0.37 -16.63
CA GLN A 256 -9.73 -1.21 -17.40
C GLN A 256 -9.85 -0.80 -18.88
N ASN A 257 -9.34 0.39 -19.27
CA ASN A 257 -9.53 0.94 -20.61
C ASN A 257 -8.51 0.39 -21.60
N ASN A 258 -8.74 -0.82 -22.07
CA ASN A 258 -7.90 -1.51 -23.08
C ASN A 258 -8.73 -2.46 -23.94
N ASP A 259 -8.13 -2.95 -25.03
CA ASP A 259 -8.80 -3.84 -26.00
C ASP A 259 -8.97 -5.28 -25.47
N PHE A 260 -8.30 -5.66 -24.38
CA PHE A 260 -8.30 -7.01 -23.84
C PHE A 260 -9.27 -7.21 -22.66
N ASN A 261 -9.94 -6.15 -22.22
CA ASN A 261 -10.84 -6.16 -21.07
C ASN A 261 -10.17 -6.75 -19.79
N ILE A 262 -8.92 -6.37 -19.55
CA ILE A 262 -8.17 -6.73 -18.34
C ILE A 262 -7.95 -5.49 -17.47
N LYS A 263 -7.87 -5.68 -16.16
CA LYS A 263 -7.63 -4.59 -15.23
C LYS A 263 -6.14 -4.51 -14.88
N LEU A 264 -5.41 -3.62 -15.55
CA LEU A 264 -3.99 -3.36 -15.32
C LEU A 264 -3.80 -2.24 -14.30
N GLY A 265 -4.07 -2.53 -13.03
CA GLY A 265 -3.94 -1.55 -11.96
C GLY A 265 -4.12 -2.19 -10.60
N ASN A 266 -3.47 -1.63 -9.59
CA ASN A 266 -3.48 -2.12 -8.21
C ASN A 266 -4.13 -1.11 -7.28
N GLU A 267 -4.87 -1.63 -6.31
CA GLU A 267 -5.43 -0.86 -5.22
C GLU A 267 -4.45 -0.87 -4.04
N TYR A 268 -4.29 0.27 -3.40
CA TYR A 268 -3.47 0.46 -2.20
C TYR A 268 -4.35 0.86 -1.03
N LYS A 269 -4.17 0.22 0.12
CA LYS A 269 -4.87 0.54 1.38
C LYS A 269 -3.89 0.76 2.50
N PHE A 270 -4.00 1.89 3.20
CA PHE A 270 -3.16 2.19 4.34
C PHE A 270 -3.43 1.23 5.50
N VAL A 271 -2.35 0.82 6.15
CA VAL A 271 -2.33 -0.07 7.32
C VAL A 271 -1.27 0.39 8.31
N GLU A 272 -1.41 0.03 9.57
CA GLU A 272 -0.34 0.13 10.56
C GLU A 272 0.32 -1.23 10.71
N LEU A 273 1.64 -1.27 10.53
CA LEU A 273 2.45 -2.49 10.60
C LEU A 273 3.09 -2.63 11.97
N PHE A 274 3.05 -3.85 12.49
CA PHE A 274 3.81 -4.31 13.65
C PHE A 274 4.69 -5.48 13.25
N LEU A 275 5.91 -5.51 13.78
CA LEU A 275 6.83 -6.63 13.67
C LEU A 275 7.08 -7.18 15.08
N ASN A 276 6.78 -8.46 15.28
CA ASN A 276 6.89 -9.13 16.60
C ASN A 276 6.18 -8.36 17.73
N GLY A 277 5.01 -7.78 17.42
CA GLY A 277 4.22 -6.99 18.37
C GLY A 277 4.72 -5.56 18.59
N THR A 278 5.85 -5.16 18.04
CA THR A 278 6.37 -3.78 18.12
C THR A 278 5.87 -2.94 16.96
N TYR A 279 5.40 -1.73 17.24
CA TYR A 279 4.92 -0.80 16.21
C TYR A 279 6.05 -0.48 15.22
N TYR A 280 5.81 -0.75 13.95
CA TYR A 280 6.80 -0.54 12.90
C TYR A 280 6.48 0.62 11.96
N GLY A 281 5.25 1.12 11.96
CA GLY A 281 4.87 2.37 11.29
C GLY A 281 3.74 2.24 10.26
N LEU A 282 3.54 3.33 9.54
CA LEU A 282 2.53 3.47 8.47
C LEU A 282 3.01 2.79 7.19
N TYR A 283 2.18 1.90 6.64
CA TYR A 283 2.40 1.22 5.37
C TYR A 283 1.16 1.31 4.47
N ALA A 284 1.30 0.96 3.22
CA ALA A 284 0.18 0.69 2.32
C ALA A 284 0.27 -0.74 1.78
N LEU A 285 -0.78 -1.52 1.99
CA LEU A 285 -0.91 -2.88 1.48
C LEU A 285 -1.44 -2.85 0.05
N THR A 286 -0.83 -3.65 -0.83
CA THR A 286 -1.26 -3.84 -2.22
C THR A 286 -0.85 -5.23 -2.71
N SER A 287 -1.48 -5.72 -3.78
CA SER A 287 -1.00 -6.89 -4.53
C SER A 287 0.08 -6.47 -5.54
N PRO A 288 0.97 -7.37 -6.00
CA PRO A 288 1.94 -7.06 -7.05
C PRO A 288 1.27 -6.85 -8.41
N ILE A 289 1.99 -6.19 -9.32
CA ILE A 289 1.71 -6.24 -10.75
C ILE A 289 2.43 -7.48 -11.28
N ASP A 290 1.66 -8.43 -11.81
CA ASP A 290 2.16 -9.76 -12.18
C ASP A 290 1.43 -10.35 -13.39
N GLU A 291 1.88 -11.53 -13.81
CA GLU A 291 1.28 -12.30 -14.89
C GLU A 291 -0.18 -12.70 -14.62
N LYS A 292 -0.56 -12.88 -13.35
CA LYS A 292 -1.94 -13.20 -12.95
C LYS A 292 -2.86 -12.01 -13.21
N GLN A 293 -2.42 -10.80 -12.86
CA GLN A 293 -3.16 -9.56 -13.11
C GLN A 293 -3.33 -9.32 -14.62
N ALA A 294 -2.24 -9.47 -15.38
CA ALA A 294 -2.24 -9.30 -16.83
C ALA A 294 -2.95 -10.44 -17.57
N ARG A 295 -3.34 -11.50 -16.87
CA ARG A 295 -3.95 -12.70 -17.46
C ARG A 295 -3.16 -13.20 -18.66
N LEU A 296 -1.83 -13.36 -18.50
CA LEU A 296 -0.97 -13.82 -19.58
C LEU A 296 -1.35 -15.24 -20.00
N LYS A 297 -1.52 -15.44 -21.31
CA LYS A 297 -1.86 -16.73 -21.89
C LYS A 297 -0.63 -17.63 -21.97
N LYS A 298 -0.88 -18.93 -21.86
CA LYS A 298 0.10 -19.99 -22.04
C LYS A 298 -0.23 -20.80 -23.29
N ASP A 299 0.81 -21.41 -23.88
CA ASP A 299 0.68 -22.41 -24.93
C ASP A 299 0.22 -23.78 -24.35
N ILE A 300 0.07 -24.76 -25.22
CA ILE A 300 -0.34 -26.13 -24.86
C ILE A 300 0.67 -26.82 -23.92
N ASN A 301 1.93 -26.42 -23.95
CA ASN A 301 2.99 -26.95 -23.08
C ASN A 301 3.10 -26.20 -21.75
N GLY A 302 2.21 -25.23 -21.48
CA GLY A 302 2.19 -24.43 -20.26
C GLY A 302 3.20 -23.28 -20.24
N ASN A 303 3.90 -22.98 -21.33
CA ASN A 303 4.78 -21.82 -21.47
C ASN A 303 3.98 -20.58 -21.80
N PHE A 304 4.42 -19.42 -21.27
CA PHE A 304 3.78 -18.16 -21.64
C PHE A 304 4.06 -17.83 -23.12
N ASN A 305 2.99 -17.50 -23.84
CA ASN A 305 3.03 -16.96 -25.20
C ASN A 305 2.60 -15.48 -25.26
N GLU A 306 2.41 -14.87 -24.13
CA GLU A 306 2.24 -13.44 -23.88
C GLU A 306 3.25 -13.04 -22.79
N PHE A 307 3.77 -11.81 -22.82
CA PHE A 307 4.95 -11.44 -22.04
C PHE A 307 4.74 -10.15 -21.30
N MET A 308 5.37 -10.04 -20.11
CA MET A 308 5.39 -8.83 -19.31
C MET A 308 6.83 -8.48 -18.94
N PHE A 309 7.18 -7.23 -19.12
CA PHE A 309 8.48 -6.67 -18.75
C PHE A 309 8.27 -5.57 -17.72
N LYS A 310 9.20 -5.42 -16.80
CA LYS A 310 9.29 -4.28 -15.90
C LYS A 310 10.41 -3.36 -16.39
N LYS A 311 10.10 -2.12 -16.71
CA LYS A 311 11.09 -1.10 -17.09
C LYS A 311 11.56 -0.38 -15.83
N VAL A 312 12.85 -0.54 -15.49
CA VAL A 312 13.45 0.03 -14.26
C VAL A 312 14.45 1.14 -14.55
N TRP A 313 15.16 1.06 -15.67
CA TRP A 313 16.12 2.04 -16.13
C TRP A 313 15.77 2.55 -17.51
N TRP A 314 16.30 3.71 -17.89
CA TRP A 314 16.39 4.18 -19.25
C TRP A 314 17.87 4.26 -19.64
N ASP A 315 18.17 3.92 -20.90
CA ASP A 315 19.50 3.97 -21.47
C ASP A 315 19.47 4.78 -22.78
N LYS A 316 20.53 5.53 -23.04
CA LYS A 316 20.71 6.29 -24.29
C LYS A 316 20.70 5.40 -25.51
N SER A 317 21.18 4.16 -25.38
CA SER A 317 21.25 3.17 -26.43
C SER A 317 19.90 2.60 -26.84
N GLU A 318 18.82 2.78 -26.05
CA GLU A 318 17.46 2.36 -26.43
C GLU A 318 16.99 2.99 -27.76
N PHE A 319 17.62 4.09 -28.16
CA PHE A 319 17.31 4.79 -29.41
C PHE A 319 18.18 4.38 -30.59
N ASN A 320 19.19 3.55 -30.36
CA ASN A 320 20.07 3.04 -31.41
C ASN A 320 19.72 1.59 -31.74
N ILE A 321 18.65 1.40 -32.55
CA ILE A 321 18.00 0.12 -32.83
C ILE A 321 18.83 -0.82 -33.69
N SER A 322 20.01 -0.40 -34.15
CA SER A 322 20.93 -1.28 -34.89
C SER A 322 21.51 -2.40 -34.02
N ASN A 323 21.47 -2.26 -32.67
CA ASN A 323 21.96 -3.27 -31.73
C ASN A 323 20.84 -3.78 -30.83
N ILE A 324 20.43 -5.04 -31.02
CA ILE A 324 19.45 -5.78 -30.19
C ILE A 324 19.71 -5.64 -28.67
N PRO A 325 20.97 -5.64 -28.18
CA PRO A 325 21.29 -5.50 -26.77
C PRO A 325 20.83 -4.22 -26.09
N SER A 326 20.79 -3.12 -26.82
CA SER A 326 20.51 -1.82 -26.22
C SER A 326 19.06 -1.62 -25.79
N VAL A 327 18.13 -2.32 -26.45
CA VAL A 327 16.70 -2.30 -26.09
C VAL A 327 16.43 -3.15 -24.84
N MET A 328 17.29 -4.11 -24.53
CA MET A 328 17.16 -4.99 -23.36
C MET A 328 17.62 -4.32 -22.07
N LEU A 329 18.49 -3.31 -22.14
CA LEU A 329 18.97 -2.60 -20.97
C LEU A 329 17.82 -1.93 -20.22
N GLY A 330 17.77 -2.16 -18.93
CA GLY A 330 16.75 -1.62 -18.05
C GLY A 330 15.40 -2.32 -18.09
N TYR A 331 15.24 -3.40 -18.85
CA TYR A 331 14.05 -4.26 -18.79
C TYR A 331 14.34 -5.54 -18.00
N LYS A 332 13.35 -5.94 -17.20
CA LYS A 332 13.34 -7.24 -16.51
C LYS A 332 12.14 -8.03 -17.02
N LEU A 333 12.38 -9.24 -17.52
CA LEU A 333 11.30 -10.15 -17.88
C LEU A 333 10.66 -10.73 -16.63
N ILE A 334 9.36 -10.61 -16.51
CA ILE A 334 8.59 -11.23 -15.43
C ILE A 334 8.31 -12.68 -15.80
N SER A 335 8.99 -13.60 -15.14
CA SER A 335 8.85 -15.04 -15.32
C SER A 335 7.75 -15.64 -14.45
N LYS A 336 7.48 -16.93 -14.65
CA LYS A 336 6.61 -17.73 -13.78
C LYS A 336 7.01 -17.57 -12.32
N ASN A 337 6.03 -17.39 -11.42
CA ASN A 337 6.19 -17.14 -10.00
C ASN A 337 6.73 -15.73 -9.64
N ASN A 338 6.49 -14.74 -10.49
CA ASN A 338 6.85 -13.35 -10.22
C ASN A 338 8.36 -13.13 -9.97
N LYS A 339 9.22 -14.01 -10.51
CA LYS A 339 10.66 -13.81 -10.50
C LYS A 339 11.04 -12.79 -11.57
N GLU A 340 11.68 -11.73 -11.13
CA GLU A 340 12.35 -10.80 -12.03
C GLU A 340 13.66 -11.47 -12.49
N LEU A 341 13.80 -11.68 -13.79
CA LEU A 341 15.06 -12.08 -14.38
C LEU A 341 15.88 -10.82 -14.61
N ASP A 342 16.89 -10.63 -13.78
CA ASP A 342 17.89 -9.59 -13.98
C ASP A 342 18.73 -9.98 -15.21
N ILE A 343 18.88 -9.03 -16.11
CA ILE A 343 19.97 -9.09 -17.08
C ILE A 343 21.12 -8.38 -16.41
N PRO A 344 22.25 -9.05 -16.07
CA PRO A 344 23.38 -8.38 -15.48
C PRO A 344 23.86 -7.28 -16.42
N GLU A 345 24.36 -6.17 -15.86
CA GLU A 345 25.02 -5.14 -16.66
C GLU A 345 26.21 -5.79 -17.38
N PRO A 346 26.23 -5.81 -18.71
CA PRO A 346 27.30 -6.48 -19.43
C PRO A 346 28.61 -5.72 -19.29
N LYS A 347 29.58 -6.35 -18.64
CA LYS A 347 30.98 -5.95 -18.84
C LYS A 347 31.49 -6.40 -20.21
N ASP A 348 30.97 -7.52 -20.70
CA ASP A 348 31.14 -7.98 -22.08
C ASP A 348 29.87 -8.67 -22.58
N TYR A 349 29.22 -8.09 -23.55
CA TYR A 349 27.95 -8.55 -24.12
C TYR A 349 28.05 -9.95 -24.77
N ARG A 350 29.20 -10.30 -25.35
CA ARG A 350 29.39 -11.60 -26.00
C ARG A 350 29.47 -12.73 -24.97
N GLU A 351 30.13 -12.49 -23.86
CA GLU A 351 30.30 -13.47 -22.78
C GLU A 351 28.96 -13.80 -22.11
N ILE A 352 28.09 -12.82 -21.94
CA ILE A 352 26.75 -13.00 -21.39
C ILE A 352 25.85 -13.76 -22.36
N MET A 353 25.90 -13.45 -23.66
CA MET A 353 25.12 -14.19 -24.66
C MET A 353 25.54 -15.65 -24.74
N ASP A 354 26.82 -15.97 -24.57
CA ASP A 354 27.30 -17.35 -24.61
C ASP A 354 27.00 -18.14 -23.33
N GLN A 355 27.06 -17.52 -22.15
CA GLN A 355 26.77 -18.19 -20.88
C GLN A 355 25.26 -18.31 -20.61
N GLU A 356 24.48 -17.30 -20.96
CA GLU A 356 23.04 -17.27 -20.72
C GLU A 356 22.19 -17.71 -21.93
N TYR A 357 22.79 -17.92 -23.08
CA TYR A 357 22.10 -18.46 -24.26
C TYR A 357 21.39 -19.80 -23.98
N ARG A 358 21.91 -20.61 -23.05
CA ARG A 358 21.23 -21.82 -22.54
C ARG A 358 20.03 -21.50 -21.69
N TYR A 359 20.03 -20.39 -20.95
CA TYR A 359 18.91 -19.90 -20.15
C TYR A 359 17.92 -19.13 -21.01
N PHE A 360 18.40 -18.41 -22.02
CA PHE A 360 17.62 -17.56 -22.95
C PHE A 360 16.94 -18.35 -24.06
N GLN A 361 17.30 -19.59 -24.36
CA GLN A 361 16.54 -20.39 -25.32
C GLN A 361 15.04 -20.44 -24.99
N TYR A 362 14.69 -20.35 -23.72
CA TYR A 362 13.32 -20.31 -23.24
C TYR A 362 12.61 -18.97 -23.49
N ASN A 363 13.34 -17.87 -23.59
CA ASN A 363 12.79 -16.51 -23.65
C ASN A 363 13.23 -15.69 -24.88
N LYS A 364 13.92 -16.29 -25.83
CA LYS A 364 14.37 -15.61 -27.05
C LYS A 364 13.22 -14.91 -27.76
N GLY A 365 12.05 -15.58 -27.88
CA GLY A 365 10.86 -15.01 -28.50
C GLY A 365 10.29 -13.80 -27.75
N ALA A 366 10.41 -13.75 -26.41
CA ALA A 366 9.96 -12.59 -25.62
C ALA A 366 10.78 -11.34 -25.94
N TRP A 367 12.10 -11.48 -25.98
CA TRP A 367 13.00 -10.36 -26.28
C TRP A 367 12.92 -9.90 -27.74
N GLU A 368 12.68 -10.84 -28.67
CA GLU A 368 12.42 -10.50 -30.08
C GLU A 368 11.17 -9.64 -30.24
N ILE A 369 10.12 -9.90 -29.45
CA ILE A 369 8.86 -9.14 -29.51
C ILE A 369 9.05 -7.69 -29.06
N ILE A 370 9.71 -7.44 -27.93
CA ILE A 370 9.94 -6.07 -27.47
C ILE A 370 10.85 -5.31 -28.44
N ASN A 371 11.89 -5.98 -28.96
CA ASN A 371 12.79 -5.40 -29.94
C ASN A 371 12.08 -5.03 -31.25
N LEU A 372 11.28 -5.96 -31.77
CA LEU A 372 10.49 -5.73 -32.99
C LEU A 372 9.48 -4.59 -32.81
N TYR A 373 8.86 -4.50 -31.61
CA TYR A 373 7.95 -3.43 -31.27
C TYR A 373 8.64 -2.06 -31.38
N TYR A 374 9.80 -1.88 -30.74
CA TYR A 374 10.53 -0.60 -30.78
C TYR A 374 11.09 -0.28 -32.17
N LYS A 375 11.62 -1.29 -32.88
CA LYS A 375 12.08 -1.13 -34.26
C LYS A 375 10.97 -0.62 -35.16
N ASN A 376 9.79 -1.21 -35.06
CA ASN A 376 8.62 -0.80 -35.83
C ASN A 376 8.12 0.57 -35.39
N LEU A 377 8.06 0.85 -34.09
CA LEU A 377 7.52 2.09 -33.56
C LEU A 377 8.39 3.30 -33.93
N LEU A 378 9.71 3.24 -33.72
CA LEU A 378 10.58 4.41 -33.81
C LEU A 378 10.97 4.77 -35.24
N ASN A 379 10.97 3.81 -36.16
CA ASN A 379 11.40 4.01 -37.55
C ASN A 379 10.24 4.18 -38.54
N THR A 380 9.03 3.86 -38.14
CA THR A 380 7.90 3.89 -39.08
C THR A 380 7.34 5.29 -39.27
N LYS A 381 6.98 5.60 -40.50
CA LYS A 381 6.07 6.71 -40.84
C LYS A 381 4.63 6.22 -41.07
N ASP A 382 4.43 4.90 -41.03
CA ASP A 382 3.13 4.25 -41.17
C ASP A 382 2.35 4.34 -39.84
N LYS A 383 1.40 5.23 -39.78
CA LYS A 383 0.52 5.42 -38.62
C LYS A 383 -0.31 4.19 -38.34
N ASP A 384 -0.76 3.46 -39.37
CA ASP A 384 -1.60 2.28 -39.19
C ASP A 384 -0.84 1.13 -38.53
N LEU A 385 0.46 1.01 -38.80
CA LEU A 385 1.31 0.07 -38.09
C LEU A 385 1.34 0.36 -36.59
N VAL A 386 1.48 1.64 -36.19
CA VAL A 386 1.45 2.03 -34.78
C VAL A 386 0.13 1.64 -34.11
N TYR A 387 -1.01 1.85 -34.78
CA TYR A 387 -2.33 1.45 -34.28
C TYR A 387 -2.48 -0.08 -34.17
N LYS A 388 -1.76 -0.86 -34.97
CA LYS A 388 -1.77 -2.32 -34.92
C LYS A 388 -0.97 -2.88 -33.74
N ILE A 389 0.23 -2.33 -33.47
CA ILE A 389 1.18 -2.88 -32.49
C ILE A 389 0.98 -2.35 -31.08
N ALA A 390 0.16 -1.34 -30.87
CA ALA A 390 -0.13 -0.77 -29.57
C ALA A 390 -1.62 -0.86 -29.21
N ASP A 391 -1.93 -1.04 -27.93
CA ASP A 391 -3.26 -0.79 -27.42
C ASP A 391 -3.43 0.72 -27.25
N ILE A 392 -4.10 1.35 -28.21
CA ILE A 392 -4.19 2.81 -28.27
C ILE A 392 -5.04 3.38 -27.13
N LYS A 393 -6.04 2.67 -26.64
CA LYS A 393 -6.84 3.12 -25.49
C LYS A 393 -5.96 3.24 -24.24
N ASN A 394 -5.21 2.19 -23.92
CA ASN A 394 -4.27 2.16 -22.83
C ASN A 394 -3.13 3.17 -23.03
N SER A 395 -2.63 3.32 -24.27
CA SER A 395 -1.55 4.25 -24.60
C SER A 395 -1.96 5.71 -24.44
N VAL A 396 -3.20 6.07 -24.77
CA VAL A 396 -3.76 7.41 -24.50
C VAL A 396 -3.90 7.66 -23.00
N ASP A 397 -4.33 6.64 -22.26
CA ASP A 397 -4.46 6.76 -20.80
C ASP A 397 -3.10 6.97 -20.12
N ILE A 398 -2.07 6.19 -20.46
CA ILE A 398 -0.74 6.38 -19.87
C ILE A 398 -0.14 7.75 -20.25
N PHE A 399 -0.33 8.19 -21.49
CA PHE A 399 0.09 9.52 -21.93
C PHE A 399 -0.56 10.64 -21.09
N LEU A 400 -1.89 10.60 -20.95
CA LEU A 400 -2.63 11.60 -20.16
C LEU A 400 -2.23 11.54 -18.69
N PHE A 401 -2.09 10.36 -18.14
CA PHE A 401 -1.82 10.11 -16.72
C PHE A 401 -0.45 10.61 -16.28
N ILE A 402 0.62 10.22 -16.96
CA ILE A 402 1.99 10.64 -16.65
C ILE A 402 2.13 12.17 -16.78
N ASN A 403 1.51 12.75 -17.81
CA ASN A 403 1.53 14.21 -18.00
C ASN A 403 0.71 14.93 -16.93
N PHE A 404 -0.45 14.44 -16.54
CA PHE A 404 -1.23 15.01 -15.44
C PHE A 404 -0.46 14.98 -14.12
N LEU A 405 0.16 13.87 -13.78
CA LEU A 405 0.92 13.71 -12.55
C LEU A 405 2.23 14.53 -12.54
N GLN A 406 2.70 15.01 -13.68
CA GLN A 406 4.05 15.60 -13.80
C GLN A 406 5.08 14.64 -13.17
N CYS A 407 5.11 13.41 -13.67
CA CYS A 407 5.97 12.36 -13.14
C CYS A 407 7.43 12.61 -13.59
N THR A 408 8.25 13.16 -12.71
CA THR A 408 9.62 13.57 -13.05
C THR A 408 10.61 12.43 -13.07
N ASP A 409 10.38 11.38 -12.28
CA ASP A 409 11.27 10.22 -12.24
C ASP A 409 10.97 9.18 -13.31
N SER A 410 9.74 9.14 -13.83
CA SER A 410 9.40 8.25 -14.96
C SER A 410 9.92 8.74 -16.31
N ILE A 411 10.56 9.91 -16.36
CA ILE A 411 10.98 10.59 -17.56
C ILE A 411 12.42 11.02 -17.40
N ASP A 412 13.20 10.90 -18.49
CA ASP A 412 14.55 11.42 -18.52
C ASP A 412 14.55 12.96 -18.38
N ALA A 413 15.10 13.45 -17.26
CA ALA A 413 15.29 14.89 -17.01
C ALA A 413 16.39 15.51 -17.89
N PHE A 414 17.18 14.71 -18.63
CA PHE A 414 18.39 15.14 -19.32
C PHE A 414 18.27 15.37 -20.83
N ASN A 415 17.11 15.73 -21.33
CA ASN A 415 16.90 16.08 -22.76
C ASN A 415 17.02 14.90 -23.75
N TYR A 416 16.76 13.68 -23.35
CA TYR A 416 16.73 12.56 -24.27
C TYR A 416 15.39 12.43 -24.99
N LYS A 417 15.44 11.77 -26.16
CA LYS A 417 14.31 11.66 -27.09
C LYS A 417 13.02 11.23 -26.39
N PRO A 418 11.87 11.80 -26.75
CA PRO A 418 10.66 11.87 -25.95
C PRO A 418 9.86 10.56 -25.84
N HIS A 419 10.44 9.40 -26.17
CA HIS A 419 9.67 8.16 -26.34
C HIS A 419 9.87 7.14 -25.24
N SER A 420 10.88 7.30 -24.37
CA SER A 420 11.16 6.35 -23.30
C SER A 420 10.65 6.85 -21.97
N ILE A 421 9.96 5.96 -21.25
CA ILE A 421 9.60 6.15 -19.85
C ILE A 421 10.11 4.96 -19.05
N LYS A 422 10.53 5.20 -17.80
CA LYS A 422 10.82 4.13 -16.82
C LYS A 422 9.70 4.01 -15.79
N HIS A 423 9.82 3.07 -14.88
CA HIS A 423 8.85 2.82 -13.81
C HIS A 423 7.45 2.48 -14.32
N PHE A 424 7.40 1.49 -15.21
CA PHE A 424 6.16 0.89 -15.65
C PHE A 424 6.34 -0.61 -15.96
N PHE A 425 5.23 -1.32 -15.97
CA PHE A 425 5.17 -2.66 -16.53
C PHE A 425 4.66 -2.60 -17.97
N PHE A 426 5.28 -3.36 -18.84
CA PHE A 426 5.04 -3.39 -20.26
C PHE A 426 4.60 -4.78 -20.66
N THR A 427 3.35 -4.90 -21.09
CA THR A 427 2.72 -6.19 -21.37
C THR A 427 2.45 -6.33 -22.86
N PHE A 428 2.88 -7.43 -23.44
CA PHE A 428 2.56 -7.81 -24.82
C PHE A 428 1.50 -8.89 -24.82
N LYS A 429 0.31 -8.54 -25.31
CA LYS A 429 -0.81 -9.46 -25.46
C LYS A 429 -1.11 -9.74 -26.92
N LYS A 430 -1.40 -11.00 -27.21
CA LYS A 430 -1.69 -11.45 -28.58
C LYS A 430 -3.13 -11.14 -28.95
N TYR A 431 -3.31 -10.28 -29.95
CA TYR A 431 -4.59 -9.99 -30.59
C TYR A 431 -4.57 -10.54 -32.01
N LYS A 432 -5.35 -11.62 -32.27
CA LYS A 432 -5.20 -12.44 -33.50
C LYS A 432 -3.74 -12.93 -33.61
N ASN A 433 -3.01 -12.53 -34.64
CA ASN A 433 -1.61 -12.92 -34.87
C ASN A 433 -0.60 -11.78 -34.59
N ILE A 434 -1.04 -10.68 -33.97
CA ILE A 434 -0.22 -9.50 -33.71
C ILE A 434 -0.13 -9.28 -32.19
N TYR A 435 1.05 -8.94 -31.71
CA TYR A 435 1.21 -8.51 -30.33
C TYR A 435 0.88 -7.02 -30.21
N LYS A 436 0.01 -6.69 -29.25
CA LYS A 436 -0.26 -5.32 -28.82
C LYS A 436 0.40 -5.03 -27.48
N ALA A 437 1.04 -3.89 -27.41
CA ALA A 437 1.70 -3.39 -26.21
C ALA A 437 0.73 -2.63 -25.32
N LEU A 438 0.78 -2.91 -24.00
CA LEU A 438 0.02 -2.21 -22.95
C LEU A 438 0.96 -1.77 -21.84
N TYR A 439 0.63 -0.67 -21.19
CA TYR A 439 1.38 -0.07 -20.09
C TYR A 439 0.60 -0.16 -18.78
N ASN A 440 1.31 -0.41 -17.67
CA ASN A 440 0.80 -0.31 -16.33
C ASN A 440 1.82 0.49 -15.49
N PRO A 441 1.49 1.68 -14.99
CA PRO A 441 2.44 2.51 -14.26
C PRO A 441 2.87 1.85 -12.94
N TRP A 442 4.07 2.21 -12.49
CA TRP A 442 4.68 1.73 -11.26
C TRP A 442 5.60 2.79 -10.69
N ASP A 443 5.84 2.77 -9.36
CA ASP A 443 6.83 3.61 -8.70
C ASP A 443 6.62 5.12 -8.93
N LEU A 444 5.44 5.60 -8.50
CA LEU A 444 4.98 6.97 -8.74
C LEU A 444 5.16 7.86 -7.48
N GLU A 445 6.32 7.81 -6.86
CA GLU A 445 6.64 8.62 -5.67
C GLU A 445 7.01 10.05 -6.07
N ALA A 446 7.76 10.20 -7.18
CA ALA A 446 8.25 11.49 -7.69
C ALA A 446 7.24 12.17 -8.63
N ILE A 447 6.07 12.49 -8.10
CA ILE A 447 4.97 13.12 -8.83
C ILE A 447 4.46 14.39 -8.14
N LEU A 448 3.69 15.18 -8.88
CA LEU A 448 2.90 16.30 -8.34
C LEU A 448 3.72 17.23 -7.44
N GLY A 449 4.94 17.55 -7.89
CA GLY A 449 5.86 18.45 -7.22
C GLY A 449 6.96 17.78 -6.41
N ALA A 450 6.95 16.49 -6.18
CA ALA A 450 8.13 15.77 -5.73
C ALA A 450 9.03 15.46 -6.93
N SER A 451 10.33 15.65 -6.81
CA SER A 451 11.30 15.37 -7.85
C SER A 451 12.53 14.70 -7.27
N VAL A 452 13.06 13.72 -7.96
CA VAL A 452 14.35 13.10 -7.62
C VAL A 452 15.53 13.95 -8.04
N MET A 453 15.32 14.88 -8.98
CA MET A 453 16.39 15.72 -9.53
C MET A 453 15.91 17.15 -9.73
N ILE A 454 16.63 18.11 -9.18
CA ILE A 454 16.57 19.52 -9.54
C ILE A 454 18.00 19.95 -9.82
N ASP A 455 18.21 20.66 -10.95
CA ASP A 455 19.50 21.23 -11.35
C ASP A 455 20.65 20.20 -11.44
N ASN A 456 20.40 19.02 -12.03
CA ASN A 456 21.38 17.95 -12.23
C ASN A 456 22.02 17.36 -10.96
N ASN A 457 21.47 17.65 -9.79
CA ASN A 457 21.93 17.09 -8.53
C ASN A 457 20.96 16.06 -8.00
N PHE A 458 21.40 14.81 -7.82
CA PHE A 458 20.68 13.82 -7.03
C PHE A 458 20.65 14.28 -5.57
N PRO A 459 19.49 14.29 -4.91
CA PRO A 459 19.44 14.60 -3.50
C PRO A 459 20.28 13.57 -2.73
N ARG A 460 21.30 14.04 -2.03
CA ARG A 460 22.02 13.21 -1.06
C ARG A 460 21.02 12.78 0.01
N ASN A 461 21.00 11.51 0.40
CA ASN A 461 20.13 10.91 1.41
C ASN A 461 18.69 10.53 0.97
N GLY A 462 18.40 10.34 -0.31
CA GLY A 462 17.12 9.80 -0.78
C GLY A 462 15.90 10.69 -0.53
N GLN A 463 16.11 11.98 -0.28
CA GLN A 463 15.03 12.93 -0.08
C GLN A 463 14.61 13.54 -1.40
N TYR A 464 13.30 13.54 -1.68
CA TYR A 464 12.76 14.28 -2.81
C TYR A 464 12.86 15.79 -2.59
N GLN A 465 13.22 16.50 -3.66
CA GLN A 465 13.05 17.94 -3.69
C GLN A 465 11.60 18.27 -4.06
N TYR A 466 11.05 19.31 -3.45
CA TYR A 466 9.65 19.68 -3.64
C TYR A 466 9.55 20.99 -4.41
N LEU A 467 9.01 20.90 -5.62
CA LEU A 467 8.70 22.06 -6.46
C LEU A 467 7.53 22.86 -5.87
N ASN A 468 7.69 24.16 -5.75
CA ASN A 468 6.65 25.04 -5.22
C ASN A 468 5.51 25.26 -6.21
N ARG A 469 5.78 25.14 -7.52
CA ARG A 469 4.80 25.39 -8.58
C ARG A 469 4.90 24.31 -9.66
N PRO A 470 3.74 23.85 -10.19
CA PRO A 470 3.74 22.95 -11.35
C PRO A 470 4.33 23.64 -12.59
N ASN A 471 5.04 22.86 -13.41
CA ASN A 471 5.47 23.31 -14.72
C ASN A 471 4.29 23.31 -15.70
N LYS A 472 3.95 24.49 -16.25
CA LYS A 472 2.87 24.65 -17.24
C LYS A 472 3.15 23.89 -18.53
N ASN A 473 4.42 23.83 -18.93
CA ASN A 473 4.85 23.27 -20.21
C ASN A 473 5.29 21.80 -20.09
N PHE A 474 5.08 21.16 -18.93
CA PHE A 474 5.41 19.75 -18.75
C PHE A 474 4.45 18.89 -19.54
N ILE A 475 4.81 18.61 -20.79
CA ILE A 475 4.13 17.63 -21.66
C ILE A 475 5.20 16.76 -22.31
N MET A 476 5.14 15.49 -21.97
CA MET A 476 6.04 14.48 -22.51
C MET A 476 5.32 13.68 -23.59
N LYS A 477 5.96 13.61 -24.76
CA LYS A 477 5.48 12.83 -25.90
C LYS A 477 5.86 11.35 -25.71
N ILE A 478 5.10 10.64 -24.91
CA ILE A 478 5.32 9.23 -24.57
C ILE A 478 4.85 8.36 -25.72
N SER A 479 5.67 7.38 -26.12
CA SER A 479 5.32 6.40 -27.15
C SER A 479 4.15 5.48 -26.71
N PRO A 480 3.30 5.06 -27.62
CA PRO A 480 3.24 5.37 -29.07
C PRO A 480 2.51 6.67 -29.40
N VAL A 481 1.81 7.27 -28.40
CA VAL A 481 1.04 8.50 -28.60
C VAL A 481 1.94 9.65 -29.03
N GLY A 482 3.12 9.79 -28.39
CA GLY A 482 4.11 10.80 -28.75
C GLY A 482 4.54 10.70 -30.21
N HIS A 483 4.80 9.49 -30.68
CA HIS A 483 5.19 9.26 -32.08
C HIS A 483 4.07 9.67 -33.06
N LEU A 484 2.82 9.29 -32.80
CA LEU A 484 1.67 9.70 -33.62
C LEU A 484 1.46 11.23 -33.62
N LEU A 485 1.71 11.90 -32.48
CA LEU A 485 1.66 13.36 -32.40
C LEU A 485 2.75 14.03 -33.25
N GLU A 486 3.96 13.47 -33.29
CA GLU A 486 5.06 13.93 -34.14
C GLU A 486 4.78 13.74 -35.63
N LEU A 487 4.09 12.66 -35.98
CA LEU A 487 3.56 12.44 -37.33
C LEU A 487 2.31 13.29 -37.67
N ASN A 488 1.96 14.22 -36.78
CA ASN A 488 0.80 15.10 -36.91
C ASN A 488 -0.51 14.35 -37.21
N ASP A 489 -0.77 13.28 -36.45
CA ASP A 489 -1.96 12.46 -36.63
C ASP A 489 -3.19 13.09 -35.98
N ASN A 490 -4.19 13.46 -36.80
CA ASN A 490 -5.43 14.08 -36.30
C ASN A 490 -6.32 13.08 -35.55
N LYS A 491 -6.25 11.78 -35.87
CA LYS A 491 -7.02 10.74 -35.18
C LYS A 491 -6.56 10.60 -33.73
N ILE A 492 -5.24 10.59 -33.48
CA ILE A 492 -4.74 10.52 -32.09
C ILE A 492 -5.09 11.78 -31.29
N LYS A 493 -5.02 12.97 -31.89
CA LYS A 493 -5.44 14.22 -31.23
C LYS A 493 -6.91 14.15 -30.79
N MET A 494 -7.77 13.65 -31.67
CA MET A 494 -9.20 13.45 -31.37
C MET A 494 -9.41 12.43 -30.25
N LEU A 495 -8.68 11.30 -30.27
CA LEU A 495 -8.76 10.26 -29.23
C LEU A 495 -8.33 10.81 -27.86
N ILE A 496 -7.25 11.59 -27.80
CA ILE A 496 -6.79 12.27 -26.57
C ILE A 496 -7.89 13.22 -26.05
N LYS A 497 -8.43 14.08 -26.91
CA LYS A 497 -9.50 15.03 -26.52
C LYS A 497 -10.73 14.31 -25.97
N ASN A 498 -11.19 13.30 -26.66
CA ASN A 498 -12.39 12.53 -26.28
C ASN A 498 -12.17 11.80 -24.96
N ARG A 499 -11.05 11.09 -24.80
CA ARG A 499 -10.72 10.39 -23.55
C ARG A 499 -10.56 11.35 -22.38
N TYR A 500 -9.84 12.44 -22.57
CA TYR A 500 -9.68 13.46 -21.54
C TYR A 500 -11.02 14.04 -21.08
N ARG A 501 -11.94 14.32 -22.02
CA ARG A 501 -13.30 14.78 -21.70
C ARG A 501 -14.05 13.78 -20.81
N VAL A 502 -13.95 12.46 -21.10
CA VAL A 502 -14.55 11.41 -20.28
C VAL A 502 -13.96 11.43 -18.87
N LEU A 503 -12.62 11.44 -18.75
CA LEU A 503 -11.95 11.50 -17.45
C LEU A 503 -12.33 12.74 -16.65
N ARG A 504 -12.40 13.91 -17.30
CA ARG A 504 -12.78 15.19 -16.65
C ARG A 504 -14.23 15.22 -16.15
N LYS A 505 -15.13 14.46 -16.78
CA LYS A 505 -16.53 14.32 -16.34
C LYS A 505 -16.71 13.28 -15.23
N SER A 506 -15.69 12.45 -14.96
CA SER A 506 -15.74 11.34 -14.01
C SER A 506 -14.61 11.42 -12.97
N TYR A 507 -13.68 10.49 -13.04
CA TYR A 507 -12.61 10.28 -12.06
C TYR A 507 -11.63 11.46 -11.91
N TRP A 508 -11.43 12.26 -12.96
CA TRP A 508 -10.57 13.45 -12.92
C TRP A 508 -11.36 14.74 -12.75
N SER A 509 -12.64 14.67 -12.35
CA SER A 509 -13.38 15.86 -11.94
C SER A 509 -12.76 16.45 -10.67
N LYS A 510 -12.83 17.78 -10.53
CA LYS A 510 -12.34 18.48 -9.34
C LYS A 510 -12.95 17.91 -8.05
N SER A 511 -14.25 17.62 -8.08
CA SER A 511 -14.98 17.06 -6.93
C SER A 511 -14.46 15.67 -6.54
N HIS A 512 -14.23 14.78 -7.51
CA HIS A 512 -13.73 13.42 -7.25
C HIS A 512 -12.30 13.44 -6.70
N LEU A 513 -11.39 14.20 -7.33
CA LEU A 513 -10.01 14.33 -6.85
C LEU A 513 -9.95 14.91 -5.43
N LEU A 514 -10.77 15.91 -5.12
CA LEU A 514 -10.84 16.46 -3.76
C LEU A 514 -11.40 15.45 -2.75
N LYS A 515 -12.37 14.63 -3.15
CA LYS A 515 -12.92 13.55 -2.31
C LYS A 515 -11.85 12.51 -1.99
N LEU A 516 -11.06 12.07 -2.97
CA LEU A 516 -9.93 11.14 -2.77
C LEU A 516 -8.91 11.73 -1.79
N ILE A 517 -8.46 12.97 -2.02
CA ILE A 517 -7.48 13.63 -1.16
C ILE A 517 -8.01 13.76 0.28
N LYS A 518 -9.28 14.12 0.45
CA LYS A 518 -9.92 14.16 1.77
C LYS A 518 -9.97 12.79 2.44
N GLY A 519 -10.17 11.72 1.65
CA GLY A 519 -10.08 10.33 2.14
C GLY A 519 -8.71 10.04 2.74
N TYR A 520 -7.63 10.37 2.02
CA TYR A 520 -6.26 10.17 2.51
C TYR A 520 -5.92 11.07 3.70
N GLU A 521 -6.43 12.31 3.76
CA GLU A 521 -6.30 13.14 4.96
C GLU A 521 -6.91 12.45 6.18
N LYS A 522 -8.10 11.82 6.00
CA LYS A 522 -8.76 11.06 7.06
C LYS A 522 -7.92 9.85 7.49
N ASP A 523 -7.44 9.08 6.54
CA ASP A 523 -6.71 7.83 6.83
C ASP A 523 -5.34 8.07 7.47
N ILE A 524 -4.63 9.12 7.10
CA ILE A 524 -3.24 9.35 7.56
C ILE A 524 -3.17 10.37 8.69
N TYR A 525 -3.78 11.55 8.52
CA TYR A 525 -3.63 12.65 9.46
C TYR A 525 -4.67 12.60 10.58
N LEU A 526 -5.95 12.30 10.26
CA LEU A 526 -7.00 12.26 11.26
C LEU A 526 -7.00 10.96 12.08
N SER A 527 -6.32 9.93 11.63
CA SER A 527 -6.07 8.68 12.38
C SER A 527 -4.94 8.82 13.40
N GLY A 528 -4.17 9.92 13.37
CA GLY A 528 -2.93 10.09 14.12
C GLY A 528 -1.73 9.28 13.57
N ALA A 529 -1.93 8.50 12.49
CA ALA A 529 -0.88 7.63 11.95
C ALA A 529 0.34 8.40 11.46
N TYR A 530 0.14 9.61 10.90
CA TYR A 530 1.25 10.47 10.47
C TYR A 530 2.19 10.83 11.63
N ILE A 531 1.63 11.19 12.78
CA ILE A 531 2.40 11.54 13.97
C ILE A 531 3.11 10.30 14.54
N ARG A 532 2.42 9.14 14.59
CA ARG A 532 3.03 7.89 15.03
C ARG A 532 4.18 7.46 14.12
N GLU A 533 4.01 7.60 12.81
CA GLU A 533 5.06 7.35 11.82
C GLU A 533 6.27 8.26 12.05
N GLN A 534 6.05 9.56 12.25
CA GLN A 534 7.12 10.53 12.51
C GLN A 534 7.86 10.22 13.81
N ASN A 535 7.15 9.86 14.86
CA ASN A 535 7.75 9.49 16.15
C ASN A 535 8.60 8.22 16.02
N ARG A 536 8.13 7.22 15.24
CA ARG A 536 8.83 5.95 15.06
C ARG A 536 10.07 6.10 14.16
N TRP A 537 9.99 6.96 13.15
CA TRP A 537 11.03 7.13 12.13
C TRP A 537 11.38 8.62 11.94
N PRO A 538 11.92 9.30 12.96
CA PRO A 538 12.15 10.76 12.92
C PRO A 538 13.11 11.21 11.81
N GLN A 539 13.98 10.32 11.32
CA GLN A 539 14.90 10.56 10.21
C GLN A 539 14.24 10.49 8.82
N GLY A 540 12.96 10.11 8.73
CA GLY A 540 12.21 10.09 7.48
C GLY A 540 11.88 11.50 6.97
N THR A 541 11.26 11.56 5.78
CA THR A 541 10.84 12.84 5.19
C THR A 541 9.44 13.22 5.68
N TYR A 542 9.29 14.40 6.26
CA TYR A 542 8.03 14.89 6.80
C TYR A 542 7.77 16.36 6.45
N GLN A 543 6.50 16.73 6.51
CA GLN A 543 6.03 18.11 6.54
C GLN A 543 5.35 18.40 7.89
N GLU A 544 5.03 19.65 8.17
CA GLU A 544 4.22 19.99 9.34
C GLU A 544 2.85 19.31 9.26
N SER A 545 2.51 18.52 10.27
CA SER A 545 1.29 17.69 10.29
C SER A 545 -0.01 18.51 10.20
N ASN A 546 0.00 19.77 10.67
CA ASN A 546 -1.15 20.70 10.57
C ASN A 546 -1.43 21.16 9.14
N LYS A 547 -0.42 21.16 8.26
CA LYS A 547 -0.59 21.49 6.83
C LYS A 547 -1.32 20.41 6.04
N LYS A 548 -1.37 19.17 6.57
CA LYS A 548 -2.04 18.01 5.93
C LYS A 548 -1.68 17.93 4.44
N LEU A 549 -2.68 17.77 3.58
CA LEU A 549 -2.48 17.68 2.13
C LEU A 549 -2.73 19.00 1.37
N LYS A 550 -2.66 20.17 2.04
CA LYS A 550 -2.97 21.47 1.41
C LYS A 550 -2.12 21.75 0.17
N ARG A 551 -0.77 21.58 0.29
CA ARG A 551 0.16 21.78 -0.82
C ARG A 551 -0.10 20.79 -1.95
N PHE A 552 -0.20 19.51 -1.64
CA PHE A 552 -0.50 18.44 -2.58
C PHE A 552 -1.80 18.71 -3.34
N ARG A 553 -2.88 19.03 -2.64
CA ARG A 553 -4.18 19.38 -3.23
C ARG A 553 -4.08 20.54 -4.22
N ASN A 554 -3.40 21.61 -3.83
CA ASN A 554 -3.23 22.78 -4.71
C ASN A 554 -2.44 22.43 -5.96
N TYR A 555 -1.42 21.58 -5.82
CA TYR A 555 -0.61 21.12 -6.96
C TYR A 555 -1.45 20.27 -7.93
N VAL A 556 -2.23 19.32 -7.42
CA VAL A 556 -3.15 18.49 -8.22
C VAL A 556 -4.11 19.36 -9.03
N LEU A 557 -4.75 20.34 -8.40
CA LEU A 557 -5.72 21.22 -9.07
C LEU A 557 -5.04 22.12 -10.13
N LYS A 558 -3.83 22.56 -9.88
CA LYS A 558 -3.09 23.39 -10.83
C LYS A 558 -2.62 22.57 -12.04
N ARG A 559 -2.16 21.32 -11.82
CA ARG A 559 -1.83 20.39 -12.92
C ARG A 559 -3.06 20.06 -13.77
N LEU A 560 -4.20 19.83 -13.14
CA LEU A 560 -5.44 19.60 -13.85
C LEU A 560 -5.80 20.79 -14.77
N TYR A 561 -5.68 22.00 -14.26
CA TYR A 561 -5.88 23.23 -15.07
C TYR A 561 -4.90 23.30 -16.26
N TYR A 562 -3.61 22.96 -16.07
CA TYR A 562 -2.63 22.98 -17.17
C TYR A 562 -2.92 21.89 -18.20
N MET A 563 -3.41 20.74 -17.80
CA MET A 563 -3.88 19.71 -18.72
C MET A 563 -5.13 20.16 -19.50
N ASP A 564 -6.06 20.88 -18.86
CA ASP A 564 -7.22 21.48 -19.55
C ASP A 564 -6.76 22.43 -20.68
N LEU A 565 -5.75 23.28 -20.40
CA LEU A 565 -5.19 24.19 -21.40
C LEU A 565 -4.50 23.43 -22.54
N TYR A 566 -3.68 22.44 -22.23
CA TYR A 566 -2.96 21.66 -23.23
C TYR A 566 -3.90 20.92 -24.17
N VAL A 567 -4.87 20.19 -23.63
CA VAL A 567 -5.81 19.40 -24.43
C VAL A 567 -6.72 20.29 -25.30
N LYS A 568 -7.01 21.50 -24.86
CA LYS A 568 -7.73 22.49 -25.67
C LYS A 568 -6.94 22.91 -26.91
N GLN A 569 -5.60 22.95 -26.83
CA GLN A 569 -4.70 23.38 -27.92
C GLN A 569 -4.38 22.26 -28.93
N LEU A 570 -4.55 20.98 -28.57
CA LEU A 570 -4.40 19.86 -29.50
C LEU A 570 -5.39 19.95 -30.67
#